data_061abccae9a6d8950d7bf854e888229c
#
_entry.id   061abccae9a6d8950d7bf854e888229c
#
_cell.length_a   1.000
_cell.length_b   1.000
_cell.length_c   1.000
_cell.angle_alpha   90.00
_cell.angle_beta   90.00
_cell.angle_gamma   90.00
#
_symmetry.space_group_name_H-M   'P 1'
#
loop_
_entity.id
_entity.type
_entity.pdbx_description
1 polymer ?
#
loop_
_entity_poly.entity_id
_entity_poly.type
_entity_poly.pdbx_seq_one_letter_code
_entity_poly.pdbx_strand_id
1 'polypeptide(L)'
;RGQEGCGIVSYDGNNYYSEKRFGLVGDNFNNQETIKKLPGYYAIGHNRYSTTGGKILRNVQPFFADTNAGGIGVSHNGNLTNAITLRKKLVEDGAIFYTTSDTETIVQLIARSKKEKNIDKIIEAISQIQGGYALVMLTQNILIGARDIYGIRPLVIGKIENSYVLASETCALDIIGASFLREVENGEVVYVEDGELHSLKPFGEHKPR
;
A
#
# COMPACT_ATOMS: atom_id res chain seq x y z
N ARG A 1 -12.24 -6.04 11.74
CA ARG A 1 -11.92 -5.28 10.52
C ARG A 1 -12.10 -6.16 9.29
N GLY A 2 -12.31 -5.55 8.10
CA GLY A 2 -12.26 -6.28 6.83
C GLY A 2 -13.47 -7.15 6.53
N GLN A 3 -14.66 -6.73 6.89
CA GLN A 3 -15.89 -7.49 6.64
C GLN A 3 -16.43 -7.36 5.21
N GLU A 4 -16.01 -6.34 4.46
CA GLU A 4 -16.61 -6.04 3.16
C GLU A 4 -15.83 -6.54 1.97
N GLY A 5 -14.53 -6.60 2.09
CA GLY A 5 -13.67 -7.10 1.03
C GLY A 5 -12.21 -7.22 1.47
N CYS A 6 -11.51 -8.09 0.80
CA CYS A 6 -10.11 -8.36 1.04
C CYS A 6 -9.40 -8.64 -0.28
N GLY A 7 -8.12 -8.37 -0.33
CA GLY A 7 -7.32 -8.63 -1.51
C GLY A 7 -5.85 -8.79 -1.18
N ILE A 8 -5.15 -9.45 -2.09
CA ILE A 8 -3.71 -9.67 -2.04
C ILE A 8 -3.16 -9.41 -3.45
N VAL A 9 -2.00 -8.75 -3.49
CA VAL A 9 -1.13 -8.67 -4.66
C VAL A 9 0.19 -9.30 -4.29
N SER A 10 0.66 -10.27 -5.07
CA SER A 10 1.96 -10.91 -4.90
C SER A 10 2.85 -10.73 -6.12
N TYR A 11 4.16 -10.94 -5.95
CA TYR A 11 5.17 -10.84 -6.99
C TYR A 11 6.17 -11.98 -6.86
N ASP A 12 6.41 -12.74 -7.94
CA ASP A 12 7.27 -13.93 -7.96
C ASP A 12 8.69 -13.67 -8.46
N GLY A 13 9.01 -12.41 -8.73
CA GLY A 13 10.28 -11.99 -9.35
C GLY A 13 10.14 -11.65 -10.82
N ASN A 14 9.05 -12.07 -11.47
CA ASN A 14 8.78 -11.81 -12.89
C ASN A 14 7.39 -11.24 -13.13
N ASN A 15 6.38 -11.80 -12.46
CA ASN A 15 4.97 -11.47 -12.67
C ASN A 15 4.28 -11.06 -11.37
N TYR A 16 3.26 -10.23 -11.52
CA TYR A 16 2.34 -9.89 -10.45
C TYR A 16 1.06 -10.71 -10.56
N TYR A 17 0.54 -11.09 -9.40
CA TYR A 17 -0.72 -11.82 -9.27
C TYR A 17 -1.62 -11.07 -8.32
N SER A 18 -2.93 -11.01 -8.62
CA SER A 18 -3.87 -10.25 -7.81
C SER A 18 -5.17 -11.05 -7.63
N GLU A 19 -5.57 -11.21 -6.38
CA GLU A 19 -6.86 -11.79 -6.01
C GLU A 19 -7.61 -10.83 -5.09
N LYS A 20 -8.87 -10.56 -5.45
CA LYS A 20 -9.77 -9.67 -4.70
C LYS A 20 -11.11 -10.34 -4.50
N ARG A 21 -11.67 -10.24 -3.31
CA ARG A 21 -12.92 -10.88 -2.93
C ARG A 21 -13.76 -9.95 -2.05
N PHE A 22 -15.08 -10.14 -2.07
CA PHE A 22 -15.97 -9.61 -1.05
C PHE A 22 -15.99 -10.55 0.16
N GLY A 23 -16.24 -9.99 1.35
CA GLY A 23 -16.37 -10.73 2.59
C GLY A 23 -15.06 -10.86 3.37
N LEU A 24 -15.05 -11.76 4.31
CA LEU A 24 -13.96 -11.97 5.27
C LEU A 24 -12.75 -12.67 4.63
N VAL A 25 -11.56 -12.36 5.13
CA VAL A 25 -10.32 -13.05 4.72
C VAL A 25 -10.42 -14.54 4.96
N GLY A 26 -10.90 -14.95 6.14
CA GLY A 26 -11.01 -16.35 6.51
C GLY A 26 -11.90 -17.17 5.58
N ASP A 27 -12.93 -16.56 4.98
CA ASP A 27 -13.82 -17.24 4.05
C ASP A 27 -13.21 -17.35 2.64
N ASN A 28 -12.37 -16.41 2.26
CA ASN A 28 -11.90 -16.23 0.89
C ASN A 28 -10.47 -16.75 0.65
N PHE A 29 -9.61 -16.70 1.66
CA PHE A 29 -8.20 -17.05 1.53
C PHE A 29 -7.80 -18.23 2.44
N ASN A 30 -8.76 -19.04 2.89
CA ASN A 30 -8.53 -20.23 3.72
C ASN A 30 -8.27 -21.49 2.90
N ASN A 31 -8.42 -21.46 1.57
CA ASN A 31 -8.24 -22.63 0.73
C ASN A 31 -6.94 -22.52 -0.10
N GLN A 32 -6.30 -23.69 -0.28
CA GLN A 32 -5.03 -23.78 -1.01
C GLN A 32 -5.13 -23.38 -2.50
N GLU A 33 -6.28 -23.54 -3.14
CA GLU A 33 -6.47 -23.19 -4.55
C GLU A 33 -6.39 -21.68 -4.77
N THR A 34 -6.97 -20.89 -3.85
CA THR A 34 -6.87 -19.43 -3.90
C THR A 34 -5.42 -18.98 -3.64
N ILE A 35 -4.74 -19.59 -2.66
CA ILE A 35 -3.35 -19.24 -2.33
C ILE A 35 -2.39 -19.62 -3.46
N LYS A 36 -2.61 -20.75 -4.15
CA LYS A 36 -1.80 -21.14 -5.32
C LYS A 36 -1.86 -20.14 -6.49
N LYS A 37 -2.89 -19.30 -6.56
CA LYS A 37 -3.01 -18.22 -7.56
C LYS A 37 -2.17 -16.99 -7.22
N LEU A 38 -1.56 -16.98 -6.06
CA LEU A 38 -0.75 -15.88 -5.53
C LEU A 38 0.68 -16.34 -5.24
N PRO A 39 1.38 -16.93 -6.23
CA PRO A 39 2.77 -17.32 -6.03
C PRO A 39 3.63 -16.07 -5.81
N GLY A 40 4.80 -16.26 -5.18
CA GLY A 40 5.79 -15.20 -5.07
C GLY A 40 6.44 -15.10 -3.70
N TYR A 41 7.42 -14.22 -3.65
CA TYR A 41 8.25 -13.96 -2.47
C TYR A 41 7.90 -12.65 -1.78
N TYR A 42 7.15 -11.80 -2.46
CA TYR A 42 6.68 -10.51 -1.96
C TYR A 42 5.18 -10.44 -2.11
N ALA A 43 4.51 -9.92 -1.09
CA ALA A 43 3.07 -9.72 -1.16
C ALA A 43 2.64 -8.52 -0.30
N ILE A 44 1.57 -7.88 -0.72
CA ILE A 44 0.82 -6.90 0.07
C ILE A 44 -0.65 -7.31 0.13
N GLY A 45 -1.30 -7.05 1.24
CA GLY A 45 -2.71 -7.34 1.44
C GLY A 45 -3.47 -6.16 2.02
N HIS A 46 -4.79 -6.19 1.85
CA HIS A 46 -5.68 -5.19 2.43
C HIS A 46 -7.02 -5.78 2.82
N ASN A 47 -7.48 -5.40 3.99
CA ASN A 47 -8.83 -5.69 4.49
C ASN A 47 -9.63 -4.40 4.44
N ARG A 48 -10.64 -4.36 3.57
CA ARG A 48 -11.47 -3.17 3.40
C ARG A 48 -12.59 -3.12 4.44
N TYR A 49 -12.69 -1.96 5.09
CA TYR A 49 -13.88 -1.51 5.79
C TYR A 49 -14.37 -0.26 5.06
N SER A 50 -15.55 -0.32 4.44
CA SER A 50 -16.07 0.79 3.64
C SER A 50 -16.71 1.83 4.52
N THR A 51 -16.19 3.03 4.47
CA THR A 51 -16.83 4.21 5.07
C THR A 51 -17.66 4.98 4.05
N THR A 52 -17.37 4.81 2.75
CA THR A 52 -18.04 5.52 1.65
C THR A 52 -17.94 4.71 0.34
N GLY A 53 -18.99 4.75 -0.46
CA GLY A 53 -19.04 4.10 -1.79
C GLY A 53 -19.57 2.67 -1.74
N GLY A 54 -20.41 2.30 -2.73
CA GLY A 54 -21.07 0.99 -2.80
C GLY A 54 -20.11 -0.21 -2.83
N LYS A 55 -20.66 -1.40 -2.62
CA LYS A 55 -19.94 -2.68 -2.72
C LYS A 55 -19.54 -2.95 -4.18
N ILE A 56 -18.44 -2.37 -4.60
CA ILE A 56 -17.89 -2.52 -5.95
C ILE A 56 -16.51 -3.18 -5.84
N LEU A 57 -16.34 -4.34 -6.47
CA LEU A 57 -15.11 -5.13 -6.38
C LEU A 57 -13.87 -4.34 -6.83
N ARG A 58 -14.02 -3.45 -7.81
CA ARG A 58 -12.93 -2.59 -8.29
C ARG A 58 -12.38 -1.63 -7.23
N ASN A 59 -13.13 -1.37 -6.14
CA ASN A 59 -12.67 -0.56 -5.02
C ASN A 59 -11.97 -1.38 -3.93
N VAL A 60 -11.94 -2.71 -4.05
CA VAL A 60 -11.17 -3.55 -3.12
C VAL A 60 -9.68 -3.40 -3.43
N GLN A 61 -8.91 -3.16 -2.39
CA GLN A 61 -7.45 -3.02 -2.46
C GLN A 61 -6.76 -4.38 -2.19
N PRO A 62 -5.46 -4.54 -2.53
CA PRO A 62 -4.54 -3.54 -3.10
C PRO A 62 -4.93 -3.13 -4.52
N PHE A 63 -4.65 -1.88 -4.91
CA PHE A 63 -4.68 -1.50 -6.32
C PHE A 63 -3.38 -1.94 -6.98
N PHE A 64 -3.49 -2.47 -8.17
CA PHE A 64 -2.36 -2.84 -9.01
C PHE A 64 -2.48 -2.11 -10.35
N ALA A 65 -1.35 -1.62 -10.84
CA ALA A 65 -1.22 -1.03 -12.17
C ALA A 65 0.16 -1.35 -12.76
N ASP A 66 0.18 -1.62 -14.04
CA ASP A 66 1.41 -1.64 -14.82
C ASP A 66 1.74 -0.22 -15.27
N THR A 67 2.97 0.18 -15.05
CA THR A 67 3.48 1.51 -15.41
C THR A 67 4.73 1.37 -16.28
N ASN A 68 5.21 2.46 -16.84
CA ASN A 68 6.48 2.48 -17.58
C ASN A 68 7.71 2.11 -16.71
N ALA A 69 7.53 2.09 -15.39
CA ALA A 69 8.56 1.70 -14.41
C ALA A 69 8.34 0.29 -13.85
N GLY A 70 7.44 -0.49 -14.46
CA GLY A 70 7.01 -1.80 -13.99
C GLY A 70 5.71 -1.75 -13.19
N GLY A 71 5.32 -2.91 -12.68
CA GLY A 71 4.12 -3.05 -11.88
C GLY A 71 4.24 -2.38 -10.51
N ILE A 72 3.14 -1.83 -10.02
CA ILE A 72 3.02 -1.30 -8.67
C ILE A 72 1.71 -1.74 -8.01
N GLY A 73 1.83 -2.30 -6.81
CA GLY A 73 0.71 -2.56 -5.92
C GLY A 73 0.63 -1.52 -4.81
N VAL A 74 -0.57 -1.05 -4.45
CA VAL A 74 -0.77 -0.05 -3.39
C VAL A 74 -1.92 -0.45 -2.48
N SER A 75 -1.64 -0.51 -1.18
CA SER A 75 -2.63 -0.63 -0.09
C SER A 75 -2.61 0.64 0.75
N HIS A 76 -3.79 1.18 1.04
CA HIS A 76 -3.97 2.44 1.76
C HIS A 76 -4.96 2.27 2.92
N ASN A 77 -4.50 2.52 4.11
CA ASN A 77 -5.34 2.69 5.29
C ASN A 77 -5.39 4.18 5.65
N GLY A 78 -6.50 4.81 5.41
CA GLY A 78 -6.66 6.24 5.67
C GLY A 78 -7.65 6.93 4.76
N ASN A 79 -7.50 8.26 4.67
CA ASN A 79 -8.32 9.10 3.80
C ASN A 79 -7.53 10.34 3.38
N LEU A 80 -7.54 10.64 2.09
CA LEU A 80 -6.89 11.82 1.52
C LEU A 80 -7.86 13.00 1.48
N THR A 81 -7.53 14.07 2.19
CA THR A 81 -8.37 15.28 2.27
C THR A 81 -8.39 16.06 0.95
N ASN A 82 -7.34 15.95 0.14
CA ASN A 82 -7.22 16.63 -1.15
C ASN A 82 -7.46 15.72 -2.37
N ALA A 83 -7.98 14.48 -2.17
CA ALA A 83 -8.17 13.51 -3.25
C ALA A 83 -9.02 14.03 -4.41
N ILE A 84 -10.12 14.75 -4.12
CA ILE A 84 -11.04 15.28 -5.14
C ILE A 84 -10.31 16.31 -6.01
N THR A 85 -9.56 17.22 -5.40
CA THR A 85 -8.80 18.26 -6.13
C THR A 85 -7.70 17.66 -6.99
N LEU A 86 -6.94 16.69 -6.44
CA LEU A 86 -5.90 15.98 -7.19
C LEU A 86 -6.49 15.18 -8.35
N ARG A 87 -7.60 14.47 -8.09
CA ARG A 87 -8.30 13.69 -9.13
C ARG A 87 -8.75 14.58 -10.29
N LYS A 88 -9.36 15.74 -9.99
CA LYS A 88 -9.80 16.71 -11.00
C LYS A 88 -8.63 17.14 -11.88
N LYS A 89 -7.54 17.57 -11.27
CA LYS A 89 -6.31 17.97 -11.99
C LYS A 89 -5.76 16.83 -12.86
N LEU A 90 -5.67 15.63 -12.31
CA LEU A 90 -5.16 14.46 -13.05
C LEU A 90 -6.03 14.13 -14.26
N VAL A 91 -7.37 14.23 -14.13
CA VAL A 91 -8.30 14.02 -15.26
C VAL A 91 -8.13 15.11 -16.33
N GLU A 92 -7.98 16.37 -15.93
CA GLU A 92 -7.67 17.49 -16.85
C GLU A 92 -6.37 17.23 -17.62
N ASP A 93 -5.39 16.60 -16.97
CA ASP A 93 -4.12 16.18 -17.56
C ASP A 93 -4.20 14.81 -18.31
N GLY A 94 -5.41 14.28 -18.55
CA GLY A 94 -5.65 13.07 -19.33
C GLY A 94 -5.52 11.75 -18.55
N ALA A 95 -5.55 11.76 -17.21
CA ALA A 95 -5.60 10.51 -16.43
C ALA A 95 -6.96 9.83 -16.54
N ILE A 96 -6.95 8.51 -16.67
CA ILE A 96 -8.15 7.68 -16.68
C ILE A 96 -8.27 6.99 -15.32
N PHE A 97 -9.43 7.15 -14.68
CA PHE A 97 -9.75 6.51 -13.41
C PHE A 97 -10.75 5.38 -13.59
N TYR A 98 -10.45 4.25 -12.97
CA TYR A 98 -11.30 3.07 -13.01
C TYR A 98 -12.15 2.90 -11.75
N THR A 99 -11.69 3.44 -10.63
CA THR A 99 -12.33 3.31 -9.32
C THR A 99 -12.82 4.66 -8.78
N THR A 100 -13.55 4.64 -7.69
CA THR A 100 -13.94 5.85 -6.95
C THR A 100 -13.08 6.07 -5.71
N SER A 101 -12.05 5.24 -5.49
CA SER A 101 -11.17 5.32 -4.33
C SER A 101 -10.15 6.46 -4.49
N ASP A 102 -9.86 7.12 -3.38
CA ASP A 102 -8.77 8.09 -3.26
C ASP A 102 -7.39 7.47 -3.48
N THR A 103 -7.23 6.19 -3.18
CA THR A 103 -6.00 5.44 -3.37
C THR A 103 -5.56 5.38 -4.85
N GLU A 104 -6.50 5.36 -5.79
CA GLU A 104 -6.16 5.39 -7.21
C GLU A 104 -5.46 6.68 -7.61
N THR A 105 -5.73 7.79 -6.91
CA THR A 105 -5.01 9.05 -7.10
C THR A 105 -3.51 8.89 -6.83
N ILE A 106 -3.14 8.11 -5.80
CA ILE A 106 -1.73 7.81 -5.48
C ILE A 106 -1.08 7.03 -6.64
N VAL A 107 -1.76 6.01 -7.16
CA VAL A 107 -1.28 5.20 -8.29
C VAL A 107 -1.05 6.09 -9.52
N GLN A 108 -1.99 6.98 -9.84
CA GLN A 108 -1.87 7.91 -10.97
C GLN A 108 -0.71 8.89 -10.81
N LEU A 109 -0.48 9.41 -9.60
CA LEU A 109 0.65 10.29 -9.31
C LEU A 109 1.99 9.57 -9.52
N ILE A 110 2.12 8.33 -9.01
CA ILE A 110 3.33 7.53 -9.19
C ILE A 110 3.59 7.22 -10.67
N ALA A 111 2.54 6.78 -11.40
CA ALA A 111 2.65 6.43 -12.82
C ALA A 111 3.07 7.61 -13.71
N ARG A 112 2.74 8.83 -13.32
CA ARG A 112 3.05 10.07 -14.07
C ARG A 112 4.36 10.71 -13.67
N SER A 113 4.99 10.27 -12.59
CA SER A 113 6.29 10.78 -12.15
C SER A 113 7.37 10.52 -13.20
N LYS A 114 8.18 11.55 -13.44
CA LYS A 114 9.33 11.51 -14.38
C LYS A 114 10.64 11.12 -13.69
N LYS A 115 10.62 10.82 -12.39
CA LYS A 115 11.79 10.34 -11.67
C LYS A 115 12.25 8.99 -12.23
N GLU A 116 13.52 8.69 -12.11
CA GLU A 116 14.07 7.42 -12.60
C GLU A 116 13.81 6.27 -11.64
N LYS A 117 14.12 6.46 -10.36
CA LYS A 117 13.98 5.42 -9.34
C LYS A 117 12.55 5.33 -8.81
N ASN A 118 12.06 4.11 -8.61
CA ASN A 118 10.70 3.88 -8.08
C ASN A 118 10.48 4.55 -6.71
N ILE A 119 11.48 4.50 -5.82
CA ILE A 119 11.36 5.16 -4.52
C ILE A 119 11.19 6.69 -4.64
N ASP A 120 11.88 7.33 -5.58
CA ASP A 120 11.75 8.78 -5.81
C ASP A 120 10.40 9.14 -6.41
N LYS A 121 9.84 8.28 -7.30
CA LYS A 121 8.47 8.44 -7.84
C LYS A 121 7.44 8.38 -6.72
N ILE A 122 7.61 7.47 -5.81
CA ILE A 122 6.71 7.30 -4.65
C ILE A 122 6.82 8.50 -3.72
N ILE A 123 8.03 8.97 -3.40
CA ILE A 123 8.24 10.17 -2.58
C ILE A 123 7.62 11.40 -3.24
N GLU A 124 7.79 11.58 -4.54
CA GLU A 124 7.17 12.68 -5.28
C GLU A 124 5.64 12.59 -5.24
N ALA A 125 5.06 11.40 -5.38
CA ALA A 125 3.62 11.20 -5.30
C ALA A 125 3.07 11.49 -3.90
N ILE A 126 3.69 10.95 -2.84
CA ILE A 126 3.23 11.15 -1.47
C ILE A 126 3.45 12.58 -0.97
N SER A 127 4.38 13.34 -1.56
CA SER A 127 4.55 14.77 -1.25
C SER A 127 3.37 15.64 -1.69
N GLN A 128 2.54 15.15 -2.61
CA GLN A 128 1.38 15.86 -3.15
C GLN A 128 0.08 15.52 -2.41
N ILE A 129 0.02 14.41 -1.68
CA ILE A 129 -1.18 13.99 -0.96
C ILE A 129 -1.25 14.61 0.43
N GLN A 130 -2.48 14.84 0.91
CA GLN A 130 -2.77 15.38 2.23
C GLN A 130 -3.81 14.51 2.92
N GLY A 131 -3.66 14.34 4.23
CA GLY A 131 -4.59 13.55 5.05
C GLY A 131 -3.85 12.60 6.00
N GLY A 132 -4.61 11.75 6.67
CA GLY A 132 -4.06 10.70 7.52
C GLY A 132 -3.95 9.39 6.73
N TYR A 133 -2.76 8.84 6.61
CA TYR A 133 -2.54 7.61 5.85
C TYR A 133 -1.43 6.72 6.43
N ALA A 134 -1.61 5.42 6.25
CA ALA A 134 -0.56 4.43 6.24
C ALA A 134 -0.63 3.68 4.91
N LEU A 135 0.47 3.69 4.17
CA LEU A 135 0.59 3.06 2.86
C LEU A 135 1.52 1.86 2.93
N VAL A 136 1.14 0.77 2.30
CA VAL A 136 2.04 -0.33 1.98
C VAL A 136 2.01 -0.53 0.48
N MET A 137 3.19 -0.54 -0.14
CA MET A 137 3.34 -0.63 -1.59
C MET A 137 4.34 -1.71 -1.96
N LEU A 138 4.13 -2.27 -3.13
CA LEU A 138 5.01 -3.30 -3.69
C LEU A 138 5.34 -2.91 -5.13
N THR A 139 6.62 -2.79 -5.43
CA THR A 139 7.11 -2.57 -6.80
C THR A 139 8.34 -3.42 -7.06
N GLN A 140 8.29 -4.31 -8.04
CA GLN A 140 9.34 -5.28 -8.30
C GLN A 140 9.77 -5.98 -6.99
N ASN A 141 11.04 -5.88 -6.60
CA ASN A 141 11.60 -6.52 -5.39
C ASN A 141 11.61 -5.59 -4.17
N ILE A 142 10.86 -4.47 -4.18
CA ILE A 142 10.88 -3.47 -3.11
C ILE A 142 9.53 -3.45 -2.42
N LEU A 143 9.51 -3.74 -1.11
CA LEU A 143 8.38 -3.53 -0.22
C LEU A 143 8.54 -2.17 0.46
N ILE A 144 7.51 -1.31 0.35
CA ILE A 144 7.59 0.07 0.86
C ILE A 144 6.47 0.31 1.86
N GLY A 145 6.80 0.99 2.95
CA GLY A 145 5.84 1.53 3.92
C GLY A 145 5.98 3.04 4.03
N ALA A 146 4.87 3.77 4.10
CA ALA A 146 4.88 5.21 4.34
C ALA A 146 3.80 5.59 5.34
N ARG A 147 4.14 6.45 6.29
CA ARG A 147 3.21 6.97 7.30
C ARG A 147 3.06 8.48 7.16
N ASP A 148 1.86 8.98 7.34
CA ASP A 148 1.59 10.43 7.27
C ASP A 148 2.39 11.24 8.30
N ILE A 149 2.60 12.52 7.99
CA ILE A 149 3.42 13.43 8.83
C ILE A 149 2.89 13.67 10.25
N TYR A 150 1.62 13.35 10.50
CA TYR A 150 1.00 13.48 11.81
C TYR A 150 0.89 12.14 12.55
N GLY A 151 1.18 11.02 11.87
CA GLY A 151 1.07 9.68 12.43
C GLY A 151 -0.34 9.25 12.79
N ILE A 152 -1.34 9.76 12.04
CA ILE A 152 -2.76 9.49 12.31
C ILE A 152 -3.10 8.02 12.16
N ARG A 153 -2.49 7.35 11.16
CA ARG A 153 -2.67 5.92 10.95
C ARG A 153 -1.44 5.16 11.42
N PRO A 154 -1.62 4.05 12.16
CA PRO A 154 -0.51 3.24 12.62
C PRO A 154 0.10 2.44 11.48
N LEU A 155 1.41 2.26 11.53
CA LEU A 155 2.17 1.35 10.69
C LEU A 155 3.35 0.85 11.51
N VAL A 156 3.51 -0.46 11.59
CA VAL A 156 4.56 -1.12 12.39
C VAL A 156 5.44 -1.99 11.50
N ILE A 157 6.68 -2.16 11.94
CA ILE A 157 7.67 -3.03 11.33
C ILE A 157 7.89 -4.22 12.23
N GLY A 158 7.80 -5.41 11.68
CA GLY A 158 8.18 -6.66 12.32
C GLY A 158 9.24 -7.40 11.51
N LYS A 159 9.76 -8.45 12.11
CA LYS A 159 10.70 -9.36 11.48
C LYS A 159 10.32 -10.80 11.80
N ILE A 160 10.31 -11.64 10.77
CA ILE A 160 10.18 -13.08 10.90
C ILE A 160 11.35 -13.72 10.15
N GLU A 161 12.17 -14.49 10.86
CA GLU A 161 13.43 -15.01 10.33
C GLU A 161 14.29 -13.91 9.70
N ASN A 162 14.56 -13.98 8.40
CA ASN A 162 15.32 -12.97 7.65
C ASN A 162 14.44 -11.98 6.88
N SER A 163 13.12 -12.03 7.06
CA SER A 163 12.15 -11.23 6.29
C SER A 163 11.54 -10.13 7.13
N TYR A 164 11.31 -8.96 6.52
CA TYR A 164 10.59 -7.86 7.15
C TYR A 164 9.11 -7.92 6.83
N VAL A 165 8.29 -7.49 7.78
CA VAL A 165 6.83 -7.41 7.68
C VAL A 165 6.39 -6.01 8.04
N LEU A 166 5.50 -5.44 7.22
CA LEU A 166 4.80 -4.20 7.52
C LEU A 166 3.34 -4.50 7.84
N ALA A 167 2.85 -4.00 8.95
CA ALA A 167 1.48 -4.22 9.37
C ALA A 167 0.86 -2.96 9.98
N SER A 168 -0.45 -2.86 9.94
CA SER A 168 -1.18 -1.75 10.61
C SER A 168 -1.17 -1.89 12.13
N GLU A 169 -1.01 -3.10 12.67
CA GLU A 169 -1.16 -3.40 14.10
C GLU A 169 -0.22 -4.53 14.53
N THR A 170 0.25 -4.47 15.76
CA THR A 170 1.16 -5.49 16.34
C THR A 170 0.50 -6.86 16.46
N CYS A 171 -0.82 -6.93 16.68
CA CYS A 171 -1.53 -8.21 16.72
C CYS A 171 -1.41 -9.03 15.43
N ALA A 172 -1.21 -8.36 14.27
CA ALA A 172 -0.96 -9.05 13.01
C ALA A 172 0.43 -9.73 13.01
N LEU A 173 1.41 -9.13 13.67
CA LEU A 173 2.74 -9.72 13.84
C LEU A 173 2.67 -10.94 14.76
N ASP A 174 1.93 -10.84 15.86
CA ASP A 174 1.74 -11.95 16.83
C ASP A 174 1.14 -13.18 16.16
N ILE A 175 0.12 -12.99 15.30
CA ILE A 175 -0.56 -14.10 14.61
C ILE A 175 0.40 -14.89 13.71
N ILE A 176 1.36 -14.24 13.08
CA ILE A 176 2.32 -14.88 12.18
C ILE A 176 3.64 -15.26 12.86
N GLY A 177 3.78 -14.98 14.16
CA GLY A 177 5.00 -15.24 14.92
C GLY A 177 6.17 -14.29 14.56
N ALA A 178 5.89 -13.10 14.04
CA ALA A 178 6.89 -12.10 13.76
C ALA A 178 7.22 -11.28 15.01
N SER A 179 8.49 -10.96 15.20
CA SER A 179 8.92 -10.06 16.29
C SER A 179 8.67 -8.61 15.90
N PHE A 180 8.06 -7.83 16.80
CA PHE A 180 7.93 -6.38 16.65
C PHE A 180 9.30 -5.71 16.74
N LEU A 181 9.65 -4.85 15.80
CA LEU A 181 10.86 -4.05 15.81
C LEU A 181 10.60 -2.64 16.31
N ARG A 182 9.74 -1.91 15.60
CA ARG A 182 9.35 -0.53 15.94
C ARG A 182 8.13 -0.09 15.12
N GLU A 183 7.59 1.06 15.47
CA GLU A 183 6.69 1.79 14.58
C GLU A 183 7.46 2.48 13.44
N VAL A 184 6.78 2.70 12.32
CA VAL A 184 7.20 3.67 11.32
C VAL A 184 6.94 5.06 11.88
N GLU A 185 7.94 5.93 11.86
CA GLU A 185 7.82 7.26 12.42
C GLU A 185 6.89 8.17 11.59
N ASN A 186 6.48 9.29 12.16
CA ASN A 186 5.67 10.28 11.47
C ASN A 186 6.43 10.88 10.27
N GLY A 187 5.83 10.82 9.09
CA GLY A 187 6.46 11.31 7.85
C GLY A 187 7.60 10.43 7.34
N GLU A 188 7.78 9.25 7.91
CA GLU A 188 8.81 8.31 7.49
C GLU A 188 8.33 7.47 6.30
N VAL A 189 9.26 7.21 5.40
CA VAL A 189 9.16 6.19 4.35
C VAL A 189 10.21 5.14 4.62
N VAL A 190 9.78 3.91 4.83
CA VAL A 190 10.66 2.74 4.95
C VAL A 190 10.54 1.88 3.70
N TYR A 191 11.63 1.25 3.31
CA TYR A 191 11.57 0.27 2.24
C TYR A 191 12.56 -0.87 2.47
N VAL A 192 12.18 -2.04 2.00
CA VAL A 192 13.00 -3.25 2.03
C VAL A 192 13.41 -3.56 0.62
N GLU A 193 14.71 -3.55 0.36
CA GLU A 193 15.35 -3.88 -0.90
C GLU A 193 16.52 -4.82 -0.62
N ASP A 194 16.64 -5.89 -1.39
CA ASP A 194 17.68 -6.92 -1.23
C ASP A 194 17.83 -7.47 0.21
N GLY A 195 16.70 -7.54 0.94
CA GLY A 195 16.65 -8.03 2.32
C GLY A 195 17.09 -7.01 3.37
N GLU A 196 17.43 -5.78 2.99
CA GLU A 196 17.82 -4.71 3.90
C GLU A 196 16.70 -3.69 4.09
N LEU A 197 16.52 -3.23 5.34
CA LEU A 197 15.56 -2.19 5.69
C LEU A 197 16.22 -0.82 5.64
N HIS A 198 15.67 0.05 4.82
CA HIS A 198 16.07 1.44 4.67
C HIS A 198 15.00 2.39 5.20
N SER A 199 15.42 3.58 5.64
CA SER A 199 14.54 4.62 6.17
C SER A 199 14.87 5.97 5.57
N LEU A 200 13.83 6.72 5.19
CA LEU A 200 13.93 8.08 4.65
C LEU A 200 12.92 8.98 5.36
N LYS A 201 13.30 10.24 5.58
CA LYS A 201 12.41 11.31 6.11
C LYS A 201 12.28 12.45 5.10
N PRO A 202 11.54 12.23 4.00
CA PRO A 202 11.51 13.16 2.89
C PRO A 202 10.82 14.50 3.20
N PHE A 203 10.06 14.58 4.30
CA PHE A 203 9.28 15.77 4.66
C PHE A 203 9.91 16.61 5.78
N GLY A 204 11.13 16.27 6.22
CA GLY A 204 11.76 16.89 7.38
C GLY A 204 11.12 16.50 8.72
N GLU A 205 11.58 17.11 9.81
CA GLU A 205 10.99 16.87 11.13
C GLU A 205 9.69 17.65 11.29
N HIS A 206 8.59 16.96 11.41
CA HIS A 206 7.31 17.52 11.83
C HIS A 206 7.07 17.16 13.30
N LYS A 207 6.97 18.17 14.16
CA LYS A 207 6.54 17.97 15.55
C LYS A 207 5.03 17.65 15.53
N PRO A 208 4.58 16.61 16.24
CA PRO A 208 3.15 16.40 16.43
C PRO A 208 2.55 17.62 17.10
N ARG A 209 1.40 18.07 16.60
CA ARG A 209 0.60 19.13 17.22
C ARG A 209 -0.27 18.54 18.31
#